data_38da64c77be89d6eeea043efbdb277eb
#
_entry.id   38da64c77be89d6eeea043efbdb277eb
#
_cell.length_a   1.000
_cell.length_b   1.000
_cell.length_c   1.000
_cell.angle_alpha   90.00
_cell.angle_beta   90.00
_cell.angle_gamma   90.00
#
_symmetry.space_group_name_H-M   'P 1'
#
loop_
_entity.id
_entity.type
_entity.pdbx_description
1 polymer ?
#
loop_
_entity_poly.entity_id
_entity_poly.type
_entity_poly.pdbx_seq_one_letter_code
_entity_poly.pdbx_strand_id
1 'polypeptide(L)'
;VDGLLALRPGAEDRLIFAVIGGVSPEVVAANSEEVLDNDVSRLVHDYVGMLADPSMEERSNTRGDQLVPGCVRPNPMAPLDPQQQNEAFPPRRLIRVAEGLDAAGATGVVTSICEAVDAENGNYEADFAPAIDAIVAAIASKIPTSCLPRPLIRNGQGTVSCTVLEVLPMGATCADHAGRGRAASAVSVTDDGREVCSVVQVSPTLEQRDAGQDPEGPGWFYDDYS
;
A
#
# COMPACT_ATOMS: atom_id res chain seq x y z
N VAL A 1 -14.18 8.15 -10.62
CA VAL A 1 -12.98 8.73 -10.00
C VAL A 1 -13.36 9.75 -8.93
N ASP A 2 -14.21 10.76 -9.23
CA ASP A 2 -14.53 11.86 -8.31
C ASP A 2 -15.06 11.41 -6.94
N GLY A 3 -15.90 10.38 -6.91
CA GLY A 3 -16.40 9.82 -5.65
C GLY A 3 -15.34 9.19 -4.75
N LEU A 4 -14.29 8.62 -5.33
CA LEU A 4 -13.16 8.06 -4.58
C LEU A 4 -12.24 9.18 -4.06
N LEU A 5 -11.96 10.19 -4.87
CA LEU A 5 -11.16 11.35 -4.46
C LEU A 5 -11.85 12.14 -3.33
N ALA A 6 -13.20 12.22 -3.36
CA ALA A 6 -13.96 12.86 -2.30
C ALA A 6 -13.86 12.18 -0.92
N LEU A 7 -13.31 10.96 -0.83
CA LEU A 7 -13.03 10.30 0.45
C LEU A 7 -11.87 10.95 1.20
N ARG A 8 -10.96 11.64 0.50
CA ARG A 8 -9.76 12.28 1.06
C ARG A 8 -9.51 13.64 0.40
N PRO A 9 -10.41 14.61 0.53
CA PRO A 9 -10.27 15.91 -0.11
C PRO A 9 -9.03 16.63 0.44
N GLY A 10 -8.15 17.07 -0.48
CA GLY A 10 -6.88 17.73 -0.16
C GLY A 10 -5.77 16.76 0.34
N ALA A 11 -5.99 15.46 0.21
CA ALA A 11 -5.00 14.42 0.52
C ALA A 11 -5.14 13.25 -0.48
N GLU A 12 -5.39 13.58 -1.73
CA GLU A 12 -5.55 12.62 -2.84
C GLU A 12 -4.30 11.75 -3.02
N ASP A 13 -3.13 12.32 -2.76
CA ASP A 13 -1.83 11.65 -2.77
C ASP A 13 -1.73 10.47 -1.79
N ARG A 14 -2.60 10.42 -0.78
CA ARG A 14 -2.68 9.32 0.21
C ARG A 14 -3.71 8.25 -0.17
N LEU A 15 -4.36 8.38 -1.32
CA LEU A 15 -5.26 7.37 -1.83
C LEU A 15 -4.47 6.39 -2.71
N ILE A 16 -4.60 5.10 -2.41
CA ILE A 16 -4.02 4.03 -3.22
C ILE A 16 -5.16 3.15 -3.71
N PHE A 17 -5.19 2.88 -5.00
CA PHE A 17 -6.15 2.00 -5.63
C PHE A 17 -5.41 0.85 -6.32
N ALA A 18 -5.54 -0.36 -5.78
CA ALA A 18 -4.88 -1.54 -6.29
C ALA A 18 -5.86 -2.45 -7.03
N VAL A 19 -5.43 -2.96 -8.15
CA VAL A 19 -6.14 -3.94 -8.99
C VAL A 19 -5.27 -5.19 -9.09
N ILE A 20 -5.75 -6.30 -8.53
CA ILE A 20 -5.20 -7.64 -8.80
C ILE A 20 -6.17 -8.29 -9.77
N GLY A 21 -5.81 -8.39 -11.04
CA GLY A 21 -6.79 -8.72 -12.08
C GLY A 21 -6.25 -9.58 -13.21
N GLY A 22 -7.14 -9.84 -14.19
CA GLY A 22 -6.86 -10.66 -15.37
C GLY A 22 -5.98 -9.93 -16.41
N VAL A 23 -4.85 -9.43 -15.98
CA VAL A 23 -3.76 -8.90 -16.82
C VAL A 23 -2.63 -9.92 -16.78
N SER A 24 -2.06 -10.30 -17.93
CA SER A 24 -0.96 -11.26 -17.88
C SER A 24 0.28 -10.64 -17.20
N PRO A 25 1.11 -11.46 -16.53
CA PRO A 25 2.37 -10.99 -15.93
C PRO A 25 3.26 -10.25 -16.93
N GLU A 26 3.33 -10.73 -18.16
CA GLU A 26 4.14 -10.16 -19.23
C GLU A 26 3.62 -8.76 -19.63
N VAL A 27 2.30 -8.57 -19.67
CA VAL A 27 1.69 -7.26 -19.98
C VAL A 27 1.96 -6.29 -18.85
N VAL A 28 1.87 -6.74 -17.58
CA VAL A 28 2.23 -5.90 -16.43
C VAL A 28 3.70 -5.51 -16.51
N ALA A 29 4.61 -6.48 -16.71
CA ALA A 29 6.05 -6.22 -16.77
C ALA A 29 6.44 -5.30 -17.94
N ALA A 30 5.82 -5.49 -19.12
CA ALA A 30 6.11 -4.68 -20.31
C ALA A 30 5.61 -3.22 -20.20
N ASN A 31 4.63 -2.96 -19.34
CA ASN A 31 3.98 -1.67 -19.18
C ASN A 31 4.12 -1.10 -17.76
N SER A 32 5.16 -1.50 -17.05
CA SER A 32 5.46 -0.97 -15.72
C SER A 32 6.96 -0.72 -15.61
N GLU A 33 7.31 0.33 -14.88
CA GLU A 33 8.70 0.62 -14.52
C GLU A 33 8.80 0.84 -13.01
N GLU A 34 9.96 0.53 -12.45
CA GLU A 34 10.27 0.84 -11.07
C GLU A 34 10.78 2.28 -10.96
N VAL A 35 10.13 3.06 -10.11
CA VAL A 35 10.52 4.44 -9.80
C VAL A 35 10.78 4.56 -8.31
N LEU A 36 11.86 5.25 -7.96
CA LEU A 36 12.18 5.55 -6.57
C LEU A 36 11.35 6.74 -6.10
N ASP A 37 10.52 6.52 -5.11
CA ASP A 37 9.65 7.53 -4.50
C ASP A 37 9.79 7.44 -2.97
N ASN A 38 10.27 8.50 -2.32
CA ASN A 38 10.62 8.52 -0.89
C ASN A 38 11.52 7.36 -0.45
N ASP A 39 12.58 7.09 -1.20
CA ASP A 39 13.53 5.97 -0.99
C ASP A 39 12.89 4.56 -1.07
N VAL A 40 11.68 4.45 -1.56
CA VAL A 40 10.98 3.19 -1.82
C VAL A 40 10.80 2.99 -3.31
N SER A 41 11.26 1.85 -3.84
CA SER A 41 10.98 1.46 -5.22
C SER A 41 9.51 1.05 -5.33
N ARG A 42 8.75 1.69 -6.23
CA ARG A 42 7.38 1.34 -6.55
C ARG A 42 7.14 1.26 -8.05
N LEU A 43 6.13 0.52 -8.44
CA LEU A 43 5.72 0.44 -9.83
C LEU A 43 4.93 1.68 -10.27
N VAL A 44 5.26 2.16 -11.45
CA VAL A 44 4.48 3.16 -12.21
C VAL A 44 4.07 2.51 -13.53
N HIS A 45 2.84 2.73 -13.95
CA HIS A 45 2.24 2.00 -15.05
C HIS A 45 1.99 2.88 -16.29
N ASP A 46 2.27 2.32 -17.47
CA ASP A 46 1.70 2.78 -18.74
C ASP A 46 0.33 2.10 -18.95
N TYR A 47 -0.71 2.72 -18.39
CA TYR A 47 -2.08 2.21 -18.53
C TYR A 47 -2.56 2.17 -19.97
N VAL A 48 -2.09 3.09 -20.83
CA VAL A 48 -2.45 3.13 -22.24
C VAL A 48 -1.86 1.92 -22.96
N GLY A 49 -0.59 1.63 -22.72
CA GLY A 49 0.09 0.43 -23.23
C GLY A 49 -0.59 -0.86 -22.77
N MET A 50 -0.91 -0.97 -21.47
CA MET A 50 -1.65 -2.12 -20.96
C MET A 50 -3.00 -2.32 -21.65
N LEU A 51 -3.79 -1.26 -21.78
CA LEU A 51 -5.13 -1.32 -22.38
C LEU A 51 -5.11 -1.56 -23.91
N ALA A 52 -3.98 -1.27 -24.57
CA ALA A 52 -3.76 -1.50 -26.00
C ALA A 52 -3.32 -2.94 -26.31
N ASP A 53 -2.88 -3.70 -25.31
CA ASP A 53 -2.48 -5.09 -25.52
C ASP A 53 -3.68 -5.94 -26.01
N PRO A 54 -3.49 -6.81 -27.02
CA PRO A 54 -4.57 -7.63 -27.56
C PRO A 54 -5.24 -8.57 -26.56
N SER A 55 -4.52 -9.01 -25.51
CA SER A 55 -5.09 -9.85 -24.45
C SER A 55 -6.06 -9.08 -23.56
N MET A 56 -5.97 -7.76 -23.54
CA MET A 56 -6.85 -6.88 -22.79
C MET A 56 -8.13 -6.52 -23.53
N GLU A 57 -8.32 -6.99 -24.77
CA GLU A 57 -9.54 -6.76 -25.52
C GLU A 57 -10.69 -7.63 -24.99
N GLU A 58 -11.79 -7.00 -24.54
CA GLU A 58 -13.00 -7.72 -24.12
C GLU A 58 -13.72 -8.27 -25.36
N ARG A 59 -13.46 -9.51 -25.71
CA ARG A 59 -14.02 -10.20 -26.88
C ARG A 59 -14.55 -11.57 -26.53
N SER A 60 -15.56 -12.00 -27.26
CA SER A 60 -16.05 -13.38 -27.18
C SER A 60 -15.15 -14.30 -28.00
N ASN A 61 -15.13 -15.57 -27.61
CA ASN A 61 -14.52 -16.62 -28.42
C ASN A 61 -15.22 -16.76 -29.79
N THR A 62 -14.68 -17.60 -30.65
CA THR A 62 -15.22 -17.80 -32.03
C THR A 62 -16.64 -18.35 -32.06
N ARG A 63 -17.13 -18.92 -30.95
CA ARG A 63 -18.53 -19.41 -30.85
C ARG A 63 -19.47 -18.35 -30.29
N GLY A 64 -18.93 -17.28 -29.69
CA GLY A 64 -19.71 -16.20 -29.08
C GLY A 64 -20.37 -16.57 -27.75
N ASP A 65 -19.99 -17.69 -27.13
CA ASP A 65 -20.60 -18.24 -25.92
C ASP A 65 -19.75 -17.96 -24.65
N GLN A 66 -18.49 -17.60 -24.81
CA GLN A 66 -17.58 -17.31 -23.71
C GLN A 66 -16.71 -16.09 -24.01
N LEU A 67 -16.33 -15.35 -22.96
CA LEU A 67 -15.31 -14.31 -23.07
C LEU A 67 -13.93 -14.95 -23.21
N VAL A 68 -13.05 -14.29 -23.94
CA VAL A 68 -11.63 -14.68 -24.01
C VAL A 68 -10.96 -14.15 -22.76
N PRO A 69 -10.24 -14.99 -21.98
CA PRO A 69 -9.52 -14.55 -20.81
C PRO A 69 -8.37 -13.60 -21.18
N GLY A 70 -8.08 -12.63 -20.32
CA GLY A 70 -6.91 -11.75 -20.44
C GLY A 70 -5.62 -12.43 -20.01
N CYS A 71 -5.72 -13.37 -19.07
CA CYS A 71 -4.64 -14.26 -18.72
C CYS A 71 -5.16 -15.61 -18.22
N VAL A 72 -4.31 -16.62 -18.29
CA VAL A 72 -4.59 -18.00 -17.89
C VAL A 72 -3.42 -18.50 -17.06
N ARG A 73 -3.72 -19.14 -15.94
CA ARG A 73 -2.75 -19.88 -15.16
C ARG A 73 -3.13 -21.35 -15.15
N PRO A 74 -2.20 -22.27 -15.47
CA PRO A 74 -2.47 -23.69 -15.40
C PRO A 74 -3.01 -24.11 -14.03
N ASN A 75 -3.98 -25.02 -14.02
CA ASN A 75 -4.47 -25.60 -12.78
C ASN A 75 -3.40 -26.56 -12.22
N PRO A 76 -2.88 -26.37 -10.99
CA PRO A 76 -1.86 -27.24 -10.41
C PRO A 76 -2.28 -28.73 -10.37
N MET A 77 -3.58 -29.01 -10.24
CA MET A 77 -4.11 -30.37 -10.17
C MET A 77 -4.30 -31.01 -11.57
N ALA A 78 -4.36 -30.20 -12.63
CA ALA A 78 -4.58 -30.64 -14.00
C ALA A 78 -3.90 -29.68 -14.98
N PRO A 79 -2.55 -29.54 -14.95
CA PRO A 79 -1.84 -28.49 -15.68
C PRO A 79 -1.92 -28.63 -17.21
N LEU A 80 -2.17 -29.83 -17.70
CA LEU A 80 -2.29 -30.12 -19.15
C LEU A 80 -3.75 -30.15 -19.65
N ASP A 81 -4.73 -29.98 -18.77
CA ASP A 81 -6.14 -29.97 -19.16
C ASP A 81 -6.61 -28.54 -19.48
N PRO A 82 -6.83 -28.20 -20.77
CA PRO A 82 -7.24 -26.86 -21.16
C PRO A 82 -8.65 -26.47 -20.67
N GLN A 83 -9.44 -27.43 -20.19
CA GLN A 83 -10.80 -27.18 -19.68
C GLN A 83 -10.82 -26.89 -18.18
N GLN A 84 -9.69 -27.09 -17.50
CA GLN A 84 -9.55 -26.87 -16.06
C GLN A 84 -8.54 -25.78 -15.72
N GLN A 85 -8.28 -24.87 -16.64
CA GLN A 85 -7.37 -23.75 -16.40
C GLN A 85 -8.01 -22.69 -15.48
N ASN A 86 -7.17 -21.99 -14.73
CA ASN A 86 -7.58 -20.82 -13.95
C ASN A 86 -7.57 -19.61 -14.89
N GLU A 87 -8.73 -19.16 -15.31
CA GLU A 87 -8.91 -18.06 -16.24
C GLU A 87 -9.28 -16.77 -15.51
N ALA A 88 -8.74 -15.64 -15.96
CA ALA A 88 -9.12 -14.33 -15.49
C ALA A 88 -9.37 -13.39 -16.68
N PHE A 89 -10.41 -12.56 -16.56
CA PHE A 89 -10.85 -11.70 -17.64
C PHE A 89 -10.29 -10.29 -17.53
N PRO A 90 -10.13 -9.57 -18.67
CA PRO A 90 -9.53 -8.24 -18.69
C PRO A 90 -10.29 -7.25 -17.80
N PRO A 91 -9.65 -6.66 -16.75
CA PRO A 91 -10.31 -5.71 -15.84
C PRO A 91 -10.23 -4.27 -16.37
N ARG A 92 -10.54 -4.05 -17.66
CA ARG A 92 -10.36 -2.76 -18.36
C ARG A 92 -10.92 -1.57 -17.62
N ARG A 93 -12.11 -1.71 -17.02
CA ARG A 93 -12.77 -0.61 -16.28
C ARG A 93 -12.01 -0.26 -15.01
N LEU A 94 -11.48 -1.27 -14.31
CA LEU A 94 -10.70 -1.04 -13.09
C LEU A 94 -9.34 -0.39 -13.42
N ILE A 95 -8.71 -0.79 -14.52
CA ILE A 95 -7.47 -0.15 -15.01
C ILE A 95 -7.72 1.31 -15.36
N ARG A 96 -8.83 1.65 -16.02
CA ARG A 96 -9.20 3.04 -16.29
C ARG A 96 -9.49 3.86 -15.02
N VAL A 97 -10.00 3.21 -13.97
CA VAL A 97 -10.16 3.87 -12.67
C VAL A 97 -8.80 4.13 -12.05
N ALA A 98 -7.88 3.17 -12.10
CA ALA A 98 -6.50 3.34 -11.63
C ALA A 98 -5.79 4.48 -12.38
N GLU A 99 -5.87 4.49 -13.72
CA GLU A 99 -5.35 5.56 -14.60
C GLU A 99 -5.89 6.94 -14.19
N GLY A 100 -7.21 7.06 -14.04
CA GLY A 100 -7.85 8.33 -13.69
C GLY A 100 -7.54 8.81 -12.28
N LEU A 101 -7.32 7.90 -11.34
CA LEU A 101 -6.89 8.22 -9.97
C LEU A 101 -5.42 8.68 -9.95
N ASP A 102 -4.56 7.97 -10.67
CA ASP A 102 -3.13 8.31 -10.78
C ASP A 102 -2.95 9.69 -11.45
N ALA A 103 -3.70 9.97 -12.53
CA ALA A 103 -3.72 11.27 -13.18
C ALA A 103 -4.24 12.41 -12.26
N ALA A 104 -5.01 12.08 -11.23
CA ALA A 104 -5.51 13.03 -10.25
C ALA A 104 -4.62 13.14 -8.99
N GLY A 105 -3.43 12.54 -8.98
CA GLY A 105 -2.46 12.63 -7.90
C GLY A 105 -2.56 11.52 -6.84
N ALA A 106 -3.52 10.59 -6.98
CA ALA A 106 -3.56 9.36 -6.18
C ALA A 106 -2.50 8.36 -6.67
N THR A 107 -2.55 7.12 -6.23
CA THR A 107 -1.65 6.06 -6.73
C THR A 107 -2.47 4.88 -7.22
N GLY A 108 -2.32 4.56 -8.51
CA GLY A 108 -2.85 3.34 -9.10
C GLY A 108 -1.80 2.22 -9.06
N VAL A 109 -2.21 1.00 -8.74
CA VAL A 109 -1.37 -0.20 -8.81
C VAL A 109 -2.14 -1.27 -9.58
N VAL A 110 -1.53 -1.85 -10.60
CA VAL A 110 -2.10 -2.95 -11.38
C VAL A 110 -1.14 -4.12 -11.37
N THR A 111 -1.64 -5.29 -10.95
CA THR A 111 -0.88 -6.52 -10.88
C THR A 111 -1.67 -7.69 -11.44
N SER A 112 -0.99 -8.78 -11.77
CA SER A 112 -1.60 -9.99 -12.29
C SER A 112 -2.19 -10.88 -11.18
N ILE A 113 -3.36 -11.48 -11.45
CA ILE A 113 -3.87 -12.60 -10.66
C ILE A 113 -3.37 -13.96 -11.20
N CYS A 114 -2.74 -13.95 -12.38
CA CYS A 114 -2.31 -15.16 -13.08
C CYS A 114 -0.85 -15.56 -12.79
N GLU A 115 -0.20 -14.87 -11.85
CA GLU A 115 1.15 -15.26 -11.41
C GLU A 115 1.16 -16.67 -10.84
N ALA A 116 2.25 -17.39 -11.15
CA ALA A 116 2.53 -18.72 -10.60
C ALA A 116 3.90 -18.73 -9.93
N VAL A 117 4.05 -19.51 -8.88
CA VAL A 117 5.26 -19.55 -8.05
C VAL A 117 6.51 -19.87 -8.89
N ASP A 118 6.43 -20.84 -9.80
CA ASP A 118 7.51 -21.23 -10.68
C ASP A 118 6.98 -22.00 -11.89
N ALA A 119 6.34 -21.28 -12.80
CA ALA A 119 5.73 -21.87 -13.99
C ALA A 119 6.74 -22.56 -14.90
N GLU A 120 7.99 -22.09 -14.95
CA GLU A 120 9.06 -22.65 -15.78
C GLU A 120 9.42 -24.08 -15.34
N ASN A 121 9.36 -24.35 -14.03
CA ASN A 121 9.62 -25.68 -13.47
C ASN A 121 8.34 -26.46 -13.14
N GLY A 122 7.17 -26.00 -13.61
CA GLY A 122 5.90 -26.67 -13.49
C GLY A 122 5.18 -26.48 -12.16
N ASN A 123 5.58 -25.53 -11.34
CA ASN A 123 4.84 -25.13 -10.17
C ASN A 123 3.83 -24.04 -10.52
N TYR A 124 2.58 -24.43 -10.74
CA TYR A 124 1.47 -23.57 -11.13
C TYR A 124 0.58 -23.11 -9.97
N GLU A 125 1.06 -23.22 -8.74
CA GLU A 125 0.38 -22.59 -7.60
C GLU A 125 0.31 -21.08 -7.77
N ALA A 126 -0.73 -20.45 -7.23
CA ALA A 126 -0.87 -19.00 -7.31
C ALA A 126 0.22 -18.32 -6.51
N ASP A 127 0.92 -17.39 -7.14
CA ASP A 127 1.84 -16.49 -6.47
C ASP A 127 1.21 -15.10 -6.32
N PHE A 128 0.91 -14.71 -5.10
CA PHE A 128 0.42 -13.37 -4.78
C PHE A 128 1.51 -12.45 -4.23
N ALA A 129 2.73 -12.96 -4.03
CA ALA A 129 3.83 -12.16 -3.47
C ALA A 129 4.12 -10.92 -4.33
N PRO A 130 4.25 -10.99 -5.68
CA PRO A 130 4.50 -9.79 -6.49
C PRO A 130 3.39 -8.73 -6.34
N ALA A 131 2.12 -9.17 -6.24
CA ALA A 131 1.00 -8.25 -6.08
C ALA A 131 1.01 -7.58 -4.70
N ILE A 132 1.28 -8.34 -3.65
CA ILE A 132 1.36 -7.81 -2.27
C ILE A 132 2.55 -6.87 -2.14
N ASP A 133 3.71 -7.23 -2.69
CA ASP A 133 4.92 -6.41 -2.64
C ASP A 133 4.71 -5.07 -3.36
N ALA A 134 4.05 -5.05 -4.53
CA ALA A 134 3.71 -3.83 -5.23
C ALA A 134 2.77 -2.92 -4.42
N ILE A 135 1.78 -3.50 -3.74
CA ILE A 135 0.85 -2.76 -2.87
C ILE A 135 1.59 -2.20 -1.65
N VAL A 136 2.43 -3.00 -1.00
CA VAL A 136 3.22 -2.58 0.16
C VAL A 136 4.18 -1.46 -0.22
N ALA A 137 4.85 -1.57 -1.36
CA ALA A 137 5.74 -0.54 -1.89
C ALA A 137 4.97 0.78 -2.16
N ALA A 138 3.77 0.70 -2.76
CA ALA A 138 2.93 1.87 -2.98
C ALA A 138 2.49 2.51 -1.66
N ILE A 139 2.17 1.74 -0.63
CA ILE A 139 1.84 2.25 0.71
C ILE A 139 3.07 2.90 1.33
N ALA A 140 4.22 2.21 1.31
CA ALA A 140 5.46 2.70 1.90
C ALA A 140 5.91 4.02 1.26
N SER A 141 5.75 4.19 -0.06
CA SER A 141 6.09 5.44 -0.75
C SER A 141 5.25 6.64 -0.31
N LYS A 142 4.07 6.41 0.30
CA LYS A 142 3.18 7.48 0.80
C LYS A 142 3.33 7.74 2.30
N ILE A 143 4.02 6.87 2.99
CA ILE A 143 4.37 7.12 4.38
C ILE A 143 5.62 8.02 4.35
N PRO A 144 5.52 9.27 4.81
CA PRO A 144 6.71 10.09 4.89
C PRO A 144 7.72 9.37 5.77
N THR A 145 8.81 8.93 5.17
CA THR A 145 9.98 8.45 5.91
C THR A 145 10.59 9.66 6.60
N SER A 146 9.98 10.10 7.68
CA SER A 146 10.65 10.96 8.63
C SER A 146 11.68 10.12 9.39
N CYS A 147 12.58 9.49 8.63
CA CYS A 147 13.81 8.99 9.20
C CYS A 147 14.53 10.20 9.75
N LEU A 148 14.65 10.24 11.06
CA LEU A 148 15.50 11.23 11.69
C LEU A 148 16.88 11.11 11.05
N PRO A 149 17.46 12.21 10.55
CA PRO A 149 18.73 12.16 9.79
C PRO A 149 19.91 11.66 10.62
N ARG A 150 19.68 11.44 11.91
CA ARG A 150 20.65 10.89 12.87
C ARG A 150 19.89 10.08 13.93
N PRO A 151 20.50 9.01 14.45
CA PRO A 151 19.99 8.36 15.65
C PRO A 151 19.88 9.40 16.79
N LEU A 152 18.75 9.36 17.48
CA LEU A 152 18.57 10.22 18.65
C LEU A 152 19.35 9.66 19.83
N ILE A 153 20.01 10.56 20.55
CA ILE A 153 20.74 10.17 21.75
C ILE A 153 19.74 10.03 22.90
N ARG A 154 19.67 8.84 23.49
CA ARG A 154 18.88 8.59 24.70
C ARG A 154 19.53 9.26 25.90
N ASN A 155 18.72 9.87 26.73
CA ASN A 155 19.17 10.36 28.04
C ASN A 155 19.27 9.20 29.05
N GLY A 156 19.70 9.50 30.28
CA GLY A 156 19.83 8.50 31.34
C GLY A 156 18.51 7.84 31.76
N GLN A 157 17.37 8.35 31.35
CA GLN A 157 16.04 7.79 31.58
C GLN A 157 15.52 6.96 30.41
N GLY A 158 16.30 6.81 29.34
CA GLY A 158 15.93 6.07 28.15
C GLY A 158 15.05 6.85 27.17
N THR A 159 14.76 8.12 27.44
CA THR A 159 14.00 8.99 26.53
C THR A 159 14.91 9.73 25.57
N VAL A 160 14.36 10.16 24.44
CA VAL A 160 15.04 10.99 23.44
C VAL A 160 14.45 12.40 23.40
N SER A 161 15.26 13.37 23.03
CA SER A 161 14.82 14.76 22.87
C SER A 161 14.07 14.92 21.54
N CYS A 162 12.86 14.40 21.48
CA CYS A 162 11.95 14.51 20.35
C CYS A 162 10.52 14.66 20.87
N THR A 163 9.70 15.41 20.17
CA THR A 163 8.26 15.55 20.46
C THR A 163 7.46 15.06 19.27
N VAL A 164 6.61 14.07 19.50
CA VAL A 164 5.65 13.60 18.51
C VAL A 164 4.35 14.39 18.71
N LEU A 165 3.87 15.00 17.64
CA LEU A 165 2.63 15.76 17.62
C LEU A 165 1.60 15.02 16.77
N GLU A 166 0.36 14.99 17.22
CA GLU A 166 -0.79 14.42 16.49
C GLU A 166 -1.85 15.49 16.30
N VAL A 167 -2.31 15.64 15.05
CA VAL A 167 -3.45 16.48 14.72
C VAL A 167 -4.72 15.64 14.85
N LEU A 168 -5.60 16.01 15.76
CA LEU A 168 -6.85 15.27 15.99
C LEU A 168 -7.88 15.52 14.88
N PRO A 169 -8.83 14.59 14.69
CA PRO A 169 -10.00 14.83 13.86
C PRO A 169 -10.80 16.04 14.34
N MET A 170 -11.56 16.65 13.43
CA MET A 170 -12.38 17.82 13.76
C MET A 170 -13.38 17.49 14.89
N GLY A 171 -13.42 18.34 15.90
CA GLY A 171 -14.30 18.18 17.07
C GLY A 171 -13.77 17.25 18.18
N ALA A 172 -12.63 16.61 17.98
CA ALA A 172 -11.95 15.84 19.04
C ALA A 172 -11.00 16.76 19.81
N THR A 173 -10.85 16.52 21.13
CA THR A 173 -9.95 17.29 21.98
C THR A 173 -8.84 16.44 22.58
N CYS A 174 -7.72 17.08 22.91
CA CYS A 174 -6.60 16.40 23.58
C CYS A 174 -7.01 15.83 24.93
N ALA A 175 -7.90 16.52 25.65
CA ALA A 175 -8.41 16.09 26.94
C ALA A 175 -9.14 14.74 26.85
N ASP A 176 -9.95 14.54 25.80
CA ASP A 176 -10.67 13.27 25.56
C ASP A 176 -9.74 12.10 25.25
N HIS A 177 -8.51 12.39 24.83
CA HIS A 177 -7.51 11.42 24.43
C HIS A 177 -6.38 11.26 25.44
N ALA A 178 -6.41 11.96 26.58
CA ALA A 178 -5.36 11.92 27.59
C ALA A 178 -5.06 10.49 28.10
N GLY A 179 -6.09 9.66 28.27
CA GLY A 179 -5.94 8.25 28.68
C GLY A 179 -5.34 7.34 27.58
N ARG A 180 -5.11 7.86 26.38
CA ARG A 180 -4.54 7.14 25.22
C ARG A 180 -3.11 7.62 24.88
N GLY A 181 -2.39 8.13 25.86
CA GLY A 181 -1.00 8.58 25.70
C GLY A 181 -0.86 9.95 25.03
N ARG A 182 -1.89 10.81 25.08
CA ARG A 182 -1.80 12.21 24.64
C ARG A 182 -1.76 13.12 25.86
N ALA A 183 -1.06 14.24 25.74
CA ALA A 183 -1.14 15.29 26.74
C ALA A 183 -2.58 15.85 26.77
N ALA A 184 -3.08 16.17 27.98
CA ALA A 184 -4.45 16.65 28.13
C ALA A 184 -4.69 18.05 27.56
N SER A 185 -3.63 18.80 27.29
CA SER A 185 -3.71 20.16 26.73
C SER A 185 -3.18 20.16 25.30
N ALA A 186 -3.85 20.88 24.40
CA ALA A 186 -3.38 21.12 23.07
C ALA A 186 -2.09 21.94 23.09
N VAL A 187 -1.14 21.59 22.23
CA VAL A 187 0.10 22.34 21.96
C VAL A 187 -0.23 23.54 21.06
N SER A 188 -1.10 23.33 20.09
CA SER A 188 -1.59 24.36 19.16
C SER A 188 -2.94 23.92 18.58
N VAL A 189 -3.53 24.81 17.80
CA VAL A 189 -4.73 24.55 16.99
C VAL A 189 -4.38 24.89 15.55
N THR A 190 -4.77 24.05 14.62
CA THR A 190 -4.59 24.29 13.18
C THR A 190 -5.53 25.39 12.67
N ASP A 191 -5.29 25.92 11.48
CA ASP A 191 -6.12 26.99 10.89
C ASP A 191 -7.57 26.55 10.67
N ASP A 192 -7.81 25.24 10.49
CA ASP A 192 -9.15 24.65 10.36
C ASP A 192 -9.78 24.26 11.73
N GLY A 193 -9.17 24.64 12.84
CA GLY A 193 -9.74 24.47 14.19
C GLY A 193 -9.51 23.10 14.84
N ARG A 194 -8.60 22.27 14.31
CA ARG A 194 -8.25 20.96 14.91
C ARG A 194 -7.17 21.14 15.99
N GLU A 195 -7.33 20.44 17.10
CA GLU A 195 -6.31 20.44 18.14
C GLU A 195 -5.09 19.59 17.73
N VAL A 196 -3.91 20.08 18.09
CA VAL A 196 -2.63 19.40 17.96
C VAL A 196 -2.17 18.97 19.35
N CYS A 197 -2.08 17.67 19.59
CA CYS A 197 -1.70 17.10 20.87
C CYS A 197 -0.27 16.59 20.83
N SER A 198 0.46 16.76 21.92
CA SER A 198 1.71 16.04 22.13
C SER A 198 1.41 14.59 22.54
N VAL A 199 2.04 13.64 21.88
CA VAL A 199 1.98 12.22 22.27
C VAL A 199 3.06 11.98 23.32
N VAL A 200 2.69 11.33 24.43
CA VAL A 200 3.60 11.05 25.55
C VAL A 200 4.64 10.03 25.12
N GLN A 201 5.90 10.33 25.38
CA GLN A 201 6.97 9.35 25.18
C GLN A 201 6.96 8.36 26.34
N VAL A 202 6.92 7.08 26.03
CA VAL A 202 7.13 5.98 26.95
C VAL A 202 8.53 5.40 26.72
N SER A 203 9.16 4.89 27.77
CA SER A 203 10.49 4.30 27.67
C SER A 203 10.46 2.87 28.17
N PRO A 204 11.04 1.93 27.42
CA PRO A 204 11.18 0.56 27.89
C PRO A 204 12.10 0.56 29.13
N THR A 205 11.82 -0.30 30.08
CA THR A 205 12.74 -0.59 31.19
C THR A 205 14.02 -1.22 30.64
N LEU A 206 15.08 -1.24 31.45
CA LEU A 206 16.33 -1.93 31.09
C LEU A 206 16.07 -3.40 30.76
N GLU A 207 15.24 -4.06 31.57
CA GLU A 207 14.89 -5.47 31.41
C GLU A 207 14.10 -5.72 30.09
N GLN A 208 13.16 -4.84 29.75
CA GLN A 208 12.43 -4.90 28.49
C GLN A 208 13.35 -4.70 27.28
N ARG A 209 14.29 -3.75 27.35
CA ARG A 209 15.28 -3.52 26.28
C ARG A 209 16.17 -4.73 26.06
N ASP A 210 16.69 -5.30 27.14
CA ASP A 210 17.57 -6.48 27.09
C ASP A 210 16.82 -7.71 26.54
N ALA A 211 15.50 -7.75 26.74
CA ALA A 211 14.61 -8.79 26.22
C ALA A 211 14.05 -8.50 24.81
N GLY A 212 14.36 -7.33 24.20
CA GLY A 212 13.78 -6.91 22.94
C GLY A 212 12.26 -6.70 22.98
N GLN A 213 11.74 -6.28 24.13
CA GLN A 213 10.31 -6.07 24.36
C GLN A 213 9.96 -4.58 24.32
N ASP A 214 8.79 -4.29 23.71
CA ASP A 214 8.25 -2.95 23.68
C ASP A 214 7.84 -2.47 25.08
N PRO A 215 7.90 -1.13 25.35
CA PRO A 215 7.42 -0.59 26.61
C PRO A 215 5.90 -0.75 26.73
N GLU A 216 5.42 -0.96 27.93
CA GLU A 216 3.98 -1.03 28.21
C GLU A 216 3.36 0.36 28.31
N GLY A 217 2.10 0.47 27.88
CA GLY A 217 1.28 1.67 28.02
C GLY A 217 1.10 2.46 26.73
N PRO A 218 0.12 3.37 26.71
CA PRO A 218 -0.18 4.19 25.53
C PRO A 218 0.84 5.33 25.41
N GLY A 219 1.34 5.53 24.20
CA GLY A 219 2.33 6.56 23.89
C GLY A 219 3.15 6.18 22.67
N TRP A 220 4.28 6.85 22.51
CA TRP A 220 5.28 6.48 21.50
C TRP A 220 6.62 6.18 22.17
N PHE A 221 7.44 5.37 21.55
CA PHE A 221 8.80 5.10 22.00
C PHE A 221 9.78 5.17 20.83
N TYR A 222 11.02 5.43 21.15
CA TYR A 222 12.11 5.41 20.19
C TYR A 222 12.78 4.05 20.25
N ASP A 223 12.81 3.39 19.11
CA ASP A 223 13.57 2.17 18.92
C ASP A 223 14.72 2.45 17.96
N ASP A 224 15.92 2.07 18.35
CA ASP A 224 17.15 2.27 17.60
C ASP A 224 17.65 0.99 16.94
N TYR A 225 16.90 -0.11 17.00
CA TYR A 225 17.19 -1.42 16.38
C TYR A 225 18.65 -1.62 15.95
N SER A 226 19.57 -1.37 16.82
CA SER A 226 21.01 -1.48 16.58
C SER A 226 21.60 -2.73 17.21
#